data_8936aef28c01da5e74b67bf414238186
#
_entry.id   8936aef28c01da5e74b67bf414238186
#
_cell.length_a   1.000
_cell.length_b   1.000
_cell.length_c   1.000
_cell.angle_alpha   90.00
_cell.angle_beta   90.00
_cell.angle_gamma   90.00
#
_symmetry.space_group_name_H-M   'P 1'
#
loop_
_entity.id
_entity.type
_entity.pdbx_description
1 polymer ?
#
loop_
_entity_poly.entity_id
_entity_poly.type
_entity_poly.pdbx_seq_one_letter_code
_entity_poly.pdbx_strand_id
1 'polypeptide(L)'
;YTAQSSGTRDVIEWVMLHNLSGVEFNVYGVHLKASSGSSNANQRLQETTILRNHLNNLAPNFFIVGGDFNIYSNNSSSEPAFDMLTSSSDDNDGQMFDPINRIGHWHNNSSYSDVHTQSPRTSSFGGGANGGMDDRFDWLFVSQSILDQDSPMQYVEGTYWAVGNDGNHFNDAINDGNNNSVS
;
A
#
# COMPACT_ATOMS: atom_id res chain seq x y z
N TYR A 1 -12.98 4.86 13.78
CA TYR A 1 -11.96 4.35 14.73
C TYR A 1 -10.59 4.85 14.33
N THR A 2 -9.79 5.26 15.28
CA THR A 2 -8.42 5.72 15.06
C THR A 2 -7.50 4.78 15.82
N ALA A 3 -6.76 3.93 15.09
CA ALA A 3 -5.65 3.18 15.68
C ALA A 3 -4.49 4.16 15.85
N GLN A 4 -4.13 4.49 17.08
CA GLN A 4 -2.97 5.36 17.31
C GLN A 4 -1.70 4.60 16.92
N SER A 5 -1.05 5.08 15.88
CA SER A 5 0.33 4.74 15.65
C SER A 5 1.21 5.46 16.67
N SER A 6 2.36 4.90 17.01
CA SER A 6 3.28 5.43 18.00
C SER A 6 3.88 6.79 17.58
N GLY A 7 3.04 7.78 17.33
CA GLY A 7 3.41 9.18 17.27
C GLY A 7 3.65 9.82 15.92
N THR A 8 3.27 9.21 14.78
CA THR A 8 3.34 9.88 13.48
C THR A 8 1.97 10.27 12.95
N ARG A 9 1.16 9.31 12.53
CA ARG A 9 -0.18 9.54 11.98
C ARG A 9 -1.13 8.43 12.40
N ASP A 10 -2.39 8.79 12.54
CA ASP A 10 -3.44 7.82 12.87
C ASP A 10 -3.81 6.99 11.63
N VAL A 11 -4.16 5.73 11.86
CA VAL A 11 -4.86 4.92 10.88
C VAL A 11 -6.35 5.23 10.99
N ILE A 12 -6.98 5.56 9.86
CA ILE A 12 -8.40 5.87 9.83
C ILE A 12 -9.16 4.66 9.32
N GLU A 13 -10.22 4.27 10.03
CA GLU A 13 -11.09 3.16 9.68
C GLU A 13 -12.47 3.67 9.26
N TRP A 14 -12.98 3.11 8.17
CA TRP A 14 -14.37 3.24 7.75
C TRP A 14 -15.02 1.85 7.68
N VAL A 15 -16.10 1.64 8.42
CA VAL A 15 -16.98 0.48 8.27
C VAL A 15 -18.03 0.84 7.22
N MET A 16 -18.10 0.06 6.15
CA MET A 16 -18.93 0.33 4.99
C MET A 16 -19.90 -0.82 4.73
N LEU A 17 -21.08 -0.48 4.24
CA LEU A 17 -22.12 -1.44 3.86
C LEU A 17 -22.46 -1.25 2.38
N HIS A 18 -22.33 -2.29 1.58
CA HIS A 18 -22.81 -2.28 0.22
C HIS A 18 -24.33 -2.49 0.21
N ASN A 19 -25.09 -1.43 -0.09
CA ASN A 19 -26.54 -1.39 0.11
C ASN A 19 -27.32 -2.47 -0.67
N LEU A 20 -26.83 -2.92 -1.81
CA LEU A 20 -27.55 -3.89 -2.65
C LEU A 20 -27.31 -5.34 -2.19
N SER A 21 -26.08 -5.68 -1.81
CA SER A 21 -25.73 -7.04 -1.38
C SER A 21 -25.83 -7.25 0.12
N GLY A 22 -25.82 -6.18 0.93
CA GLY A 22 -25.75 -6.26 2.39
C GLY A 22 -24.35 -6.67 2.90
N VAL A 23 -23.34 -6.68 2.04
CA VAL A 23 -21.95 -7.00 2.45
C VAL A 23 -21.36 -5.83 3.21
N GLU A 24 -20.90 -6.10 4.43
CA GLU A 24 -20.11 -5.16 5.23
C GLU A 24 -18.62 -5.39 4.95
N PHE A 25 -17.86 -4.30 4.84
CA PHE A 25 -16.41 -4.32 4.65
C PHE A 25 -15.75 -3.11 5.31
N ASN A 26 -14.48 -3.27 5.67
CA ASN A 26 -13.69 -2.23 6.30
C ASN A 26 -12.68 -1.63 5.32
N VAL A 27 -12.54 -0.32 5.34
CA VAL A 27 -11.51 0.40 4.59
C VAL A 27 -10.61 1.13 5.58
N TYR A 28 -9.31 0.94 5.45
CA TYR A 28 -8.32 1.59 6.29
C TYR A 28 -7.44 2.51 5.46
N GLY A 29 -7.28 3.76 5.91
CA GLY A 29 -6.36 4.73 5.34
C GLY A 29 -5.10 4.85 6.18
N VAL A 30 -3.92 4.70 5.56
CA VAL A 30 -2.62 4.79 6.23
C VAL A 30 -1.71 5.82 5.58
N HIS A 31 -0.81 6.40 6.38
CA HIS A 31 0.34 7.14 5.88
C HIS A 31 1.49 6.92 6.86
N LEU A 32 2.32 5.92 6.60
CA LEU A 32 3.37 5.47 7.51
C LEU A 32 4.57 6.42 7.53
N LYS A 33 5.50 6.15 8.42
CA LYS A 33 6.70 6.95 8.60
C LYS A 33 7.53 7.06 7.32
N ALA A 34 7.71 8.25 6.81
CA ALA A 34 8.53 8.56 5.64
C ALA A 34 10.04 8.42 5.93
N SER A 35 10.81 8.43 4.87
CA SER A 35 12.28 8.42 4.82
C SER A 35 12.91 7.05 5.03
N SER A 36 14.05 6.83 4.39
CA SER A 36 14.86 5.63 4.50
C SER A 36 15.64 5.56 5.83
N GLY A 37 16.31 4.44 6.04
CA GLY A 37 17.16 4.18 7.21
C GLY A 37 16.47 3.40 8.32
N SER A 38 17.28 2.68 9.10
CA SER A 38 16.82 1.70 10.08
C SER A 38 15.88 2.25 11.16
N SER A 39 16.11 3.48 11.62
CA SER A 39 15.23 4.11 12.61
C SER A 39 13.81 4.34 12.04
N ASN A 40 13.71 4.79 10.79
CA ASN A 40 12.41 5.00 10.12
C ASN A 40 11.75 3.68 9.76
N ALA A 41 12.51 2.67 9.33
CA ALA A 41 12.00 1.31 9.09
C ALA A 41 11.45 0.66 10.37
N ASN A 42 12.13 0.83 11.51
CA ASN A 42 11.64 0.37 12.81
C ASN A 42 10.37 1.10 13.24
N GLN A 43 10.24 2.39 12.93
CA GLN A 43 9.01 3.13 13.18
C GLN A 43 7.85 2.58 12.34
N ARG A 44 8.07 2.31 11.05
CA ARG A 44 7.07 1.65 10.20
C ARG A 44 6.67 0.27 10.72
N LEU A 45 7.65 -0.52 11.22
CA LEU A 45 7.35 -1.81 11.86
C LEU A 45 6.40 -1.66 13.05
N GLN A 46 6.60 -0.65 13.91
CA GLN A 46 5.70 -0.41 15.05
C GLN A 46 4.29 -0.04 14.58
N GLU A 47 4.20 0.84 13.59
CA GLU A 47 2.93 1.29 13.00
C GLU A 47 2.18 0.10 12.36
N THR A 48 2.87 -0.73 11.59
CA THR A 48 2.27 -1.91 10.95
C THR A 48 1.91 -3.01 11.94
N THR A 49 2.69 -3.16 13.02
CA THR A 49 2.35 -4.09 14.11
C THR A 49 1.03 -3.71 14.78
N ILE A 50 0.82 -2.43 15.04
CA ILE A 50 -0.44 -1.93 15.62
C ILE A 50 -1.61 -2.23 14.68
N LEU A 51 -1.46 -1.93 13.40
CA LEU A 51 -2.49 -2.18 12.38
C LEU A 51 -2.79 -3.68 12.23
N ARG A 52 -1.75 -4.53 12.12
CA ARG A 52 -1.92 -5.99 12.00
C ARG A 52 -2.64 -6.57 13.22
N ASN A 53 -2.24 -6.19 14.44
CA ASN A 53 -2.89 -6.63 15.66
C ASN A 53 -4.34 -6.16 15.75
N HIS A 54 -4.63 -4.93 15.30
CA HIS A 54 -6.00 -4.42 15.24
C HIS A 54 -6.87 -5.28 14.31
N LEU A 55 -6.39 -5.59 13.11
CA LEU A 55 -7.09 -6.44 12.14
C LEU A 55 -7.27 -7.87 12.65
N ASN A 56 -6.24 -8.47 13.24
CA ASN A 56 -6.35 -9.79 13.85
C ASN A 56 -7.40 -9.82 14.97
N ASN A 57 -7.47 -8.80 15.83
CA ASN A 57 -8.44 -8.72 16.90
C ASN A 57 -9.90 -8.51 16.44
N LEU A 58 -10.10 -7.75 15.35
CA LEU A 58 -11.42 -7.51 14.78
C LEU A 58 -11.86 -8.63 13.84
N ALA A 59 -10.90 -9.33 13.23
CA ALA A 59 -11.11 -10.38 12.24
C ALA A 59 -12.14 -10.01 11.16
N PRO A 60 -12.04 -8.82 10.51
CA PRO A 60 -12.99 -8.43 9.48
C PRO A 60 -12.81 -9.32 8.26
N ASN A 61 -13.90 -9.93 7.79
CA ASN A 61 -13.84 -10.84 6.66
C ASN A 61 -13.37 -10.12 5.38
N PHE A 62 -13.89 -8.91 5.13
CA PHE A 62 -13.52 -8.09 3.98
C PHE A 62 -12.88 -6.80 4.44
N PHE A 63 -11.61 -6.58 4.07
CA PHE A 63 -10.97 -5.31 4.31
C PHE A 63 -10.05 -4.88 3.16
N ILE A 64 -9.92 -3.57 3.01
CA ILE A 64 -8.98 -2.91 2.11
C ILE A 64 -8.14 -1.96 2.96
N VAL A 65 -6.82 -2.01 2.80
CA VAL A 65 -5.90 -1.06 3.42
C VAL A 65 -5.18 -0.29 2.32
N GLY A 66 -5.39 1.02 2.27
CA GLY A 66 -4.82 1.88 1.24
C GLY A 66 -4.08 3.08 1.80
N GLY A 67 -3.09 3.57 1.05
CA GLY A 67 -2.36 4.78 1.36
C GLY A 67 -0.87 4.72 1.07
N ASP A 68 -0.15 5.72 1.59
CA ASP A 68 1.31 5.82 1.48
C ASP A 68 1.98 5.03 2.61
N PHE A 69 2.53 3.88 2.28
CA PHE A 69 3.22 3.02 3.24
C PHE A 69 4.69 3.39 3.43
N ASN A 70 5.28 4.17 2.54
CA ASN A 70 6.70 4.55 2.58
C ASN A 70 7.68 3.37 2.74
N ILE A 71 7.30 2.17 2.31
CA ILE A 71 8.11 0.95 2.39
C ILE A 71 8.90 0.79 1.09
N TYR A 72 10.22 0.62 1.20
CA TYR A 72 11.13 0.63 0.05
C TYR A 72 11.28 -0.72 -0.65
N SER A 73 11.02 -1.83 0.05
CA SER A 73 11.14 -3.18 -0.50
C SER A 73 10.47 -4.23 0.39
N ASN A 74 10.39 -5.46 -0.11
CA ASN A 74 9.99 -6.62 0.69
C ASN A 74 11.15 -7.29 1.46
N ASN A 75 12.29 -6.65 1.60
CA ASN A 75 13.43 -7.21 2.33
C ASN A 75 13.23 -7.07 3.84
N SER A 76 12.95 -8.17 4.52
CA SER A 76 12.67 -8.21 5.96
C SER A 76 13.80 -7.66 6.85
N SER A 77 15.05 -7.71 6.39
CA SER A 77 16.17 -7.16 7.15
C SER A 77 16.25 -5.64 7.12
N SER A 78 15.77 -5.00 6.04
CA SER A 78 15.81 -3.54 5.86
C SER A 78 14.45 -2.89 6.01
N GLU A 79 13.38 -3.61 5.67
CA GLU A 79 11.97 -3.15 5.71
C GLU A 79 11.05 -4.21 6.35
N PRO A 80 11.22 -4.49 7.65
CA PRO A 80 10.44 -5.54 8.33
C PRO A 80 8.94 -5.25 8.40
N ALA A 81 8.53 -4.01 8.15
CA ALA A 81 7.13 -3.61 8.09
C ALA A 81 6.35 -4.33 6.99
N PHE A 82 6.97 -4.63 5.85
CA PHE A 82 6.31 -5.35 4.76
C PHE A 82 5.96 -6.78 5.18
N ASP A 83 6.91 -7.49 5.79
CA ASP A 83 6.66 -8.83 6.34
C ASP A 83 5.58 -8.81 7.42
N MET A 84 5.58 -7.82 8.31
CA MET A 84 4.56 -7.67 9.34
C MET A 84 3.15 -7.61 8.74
N LEU A 85 2.98 -6.97 7.60
CA LEU A 85 1.68 -6.87 6.93
C LEU A 85 1.29 -8.15 6.18
N THR A 86 2.24 -8.79 5.49
CA THR A 86 1.96 -9.78 4.45
C THR A 86 2.31 -11.21 4.80
N SER A 87 3.23 -11.44 5.74
CA SER A 87 3.63 -12.80 6.10
C SER A 87 2.59 -13.50 6.97
N SER A 88 2.50 -14.83 6.82
CA SER A 88 1.68 -15.64 7.70
C SER A 88 2.29 -15.75 9.09
N SER A 89 1.44 -15.86 10.10
CA SER A 89 1.76 -15.99 11.51
C SER A 89 0.78 -16.98 12.17
N ASP A 90 0.79 -17.08 13.48
CA ASP A 90 -0.18 -17.92 14.22
C ASP A 90 -1.62 -17.40 14.05
N ASP A 91 -1.77 -16.07 13.89
CA ASP A 91 -3.05 -15.41 13.61
C ASP A 91 -2.95 -14.66 12.28
N ASN A 92 -3.74 -15.06 11.31
CA ASN A 92 -3.75 -14.54 9.95
C ASN A 92 -5.01 -13.75 9.58
N ASP A 93 -5.90 -13.48 10.51
CA ASP A 93 -7.16 -12.76 10.23
C ASP A 93 -6.88 -11.35 9.67
N GLY A 94 -5.78 -10.72 10.07
CA GLY A 94 -5.32 -9.43 9.54
C GLY A 94 -4.23 -9.51 8.47
N GLN A 95 -3.93 -10.69 7.90
CA GLN A 95 -2.93 -10.82 6.85
C GLN A 95 -3.38 -10.09 5.58
N MET A 96 -2.45 -9.34 4.99
CA MET A 96 -2.70 -8.50 3.82
C MET A 96 -2.08 -9.10 2.56
N PHE A 97 -2.76 -8.91 1.44
CA PHE A 97 -2.33 -9.41 0.13
C PHE A 97 -2.28 -8.29 -0.90
N ASP A 98 -1.23 -8.27 -1.70
CA ASP A 98 -1.18 -7.44 -2.91
C ASP A 98 -2.01 -8.10 -4.00
N PRO A 99 -3.14 -7.51 -4.46
CA PRO A 99 -4.04 -8.17 -5.39
C PRO A 99 -3.44 -8.43 -6.77
N ILE A 100 -2.33 -7.77 -7.12
CA ILE A 100 -1.61 -8.01 -8.38
C ILE A 100 -0.33 -8.83 -8.18
N ASN A 101 0.01 -9.20 -6.95
CA ASN A 101 1.20 -9.97 -6.58
C ASN A 101 2.50 -9.43 -7.22
N ARG A 102 2.66 -8.11 -7.23
CA ARG A 102 3.82 -7.42 -7.82
C ARG A 102 4.83 -7.03 -6.74
N ILE A 103 5.31 -8.04 -6.01
CA ILE A 103 6.17 -7.92 -4.83
C ILE A 103 7.65 -8.07 -5.20
N GLY A 104 8.54 -7.32 -4.54
CA GLY A 104 10.00 -7.42 -4.70
C GLY A 104 10.74 -6.17 -4.27
N HIS A 105 11.88 -5.90 -4.90
CA HIS A 105 12.66 -4.69 -4.69
C HIS A 105 12.24 -3.62 -5.72
N TRP A 106 11.21 -2.84 -5.39
CA TRP A 106 10.64 -1.82 -6.29
C TRP A 106 11.39 -0.48 -6.25
N HIS A 107 12.06 -0.14 -5.11
CA HIS A 107 12.78 1.11 -4.98
C HIS A 107 13.88 1.24 -6.02
N ASN A 108 13.85 2.32 -6.78
CA ASN A 108 14.81 2.65 -7.83
C ASN A 108 15.10 1.48 -8.78
N ASN A 109 14.05 0.75 -9.18
CA ASN A 109 14.16 -0.44 -10.02
C ASN A 109 13.21 -0.38 -11.21
N SER A 110 13.76 -0.15 -12.40
CA SER A 110 12.99 -0.03 -13.64
C SER A 110 12.15 -1.26 -13.99
N SER A 111 12.48 -2.45 -13.44
CA SER A 111 11.66 -3.65 -13.62
C SER A 111 10.29 -3.55 -12.93
N TYR A 112 10.10 -2.56 -12.06
CA TYR A 112 8.85 -2.27 -11.36
C TYR A 112 8.22 -0.94 -11.80
N SER A 113 8.67 -0.34 -12.89
CA SER A 113 8.18 0.95 -13.37
C SER A 113 6.67 0.97 -13.61
N ASP A 114 6.07 -0.17 -13.93
CA ASP A 114 4.63 -0.35 -14.14
C ASP A 114 3.77 -0.14 -12.87
N VAL A 115 4.37 -0.24 -11.68
CA VAL A 115 3.69 -0.10 -10.39
C VAL A 115 4.21 1.04 -9.53
N HIS A 116 5.15 1.84 -10.00
CA HIS A 116 5.62 2.99 -9.25
C HIS A 116 4.52 4.04 -9.12
N THR A 117 4.42 4.65 -7.94
CA THR A 117 3.43 5.67 -7.59
C THR A 117 4.05 6.99 -7.19
N GLN A 118 5.34 7.01 -6.86
CA GLN A 118 6.09 8.20 -6.42
C GLN A 118 7.51 8.23 -7.00
N SER A 119 8.09 9.40 -7.20
CA SER A 119 7.47 10.74 -7.13
C SER A 119 7.05 11.18 -8.53
N PRO A 120 5.89 11.82 -8.70
CA PRO A 120 5.39 12.20 -10.03
C PRO A 120 6.21 13.32 -10.68
N ARG A 121 7.27 13.82 -10.03
CA ARG A 121 8.13 14.89 -10.52
C ARG A 121 9.58 14.71 -10.08
N THR A 122 10.51 15.25 -10.88
CA THR A 122 11.95 15.20 -10.60
C THR A 122 12.44 16.36 -9.71
N SER A 123 11.66 17.45 -9.60
CA SER A 123 11.99 18.60 -8.77
C SER A 123 10.93 18.91 -7.73
N SER A 124 11.36 19.42 -6.57
CA SER A 124 10.46 19.83 -5.50
C SER A 124 9.47 20.90 -5.94
N PHE A 125 8.23 20.77 -5.52
CA PHE A 125 7.19 21.79 -5.65
C PHE A 125 6.33 21.81 -4.39
N GLY A 126 6.24 22.96 -3.75
CA GLY A 126 5.41 23.13 -2.55
C GLY A 126 5.77 22.23 -1.37
N GLY A 127 7.01 21.78 -1.26
CA GLY A 127 7.46 20.85 -0.22
C GLY A 127 7.09 19.38 -0.47
N GLY A 128 6.54 19.06 -1.63
CA GLY A 128 6.23 17.67 -2.01
C GLY A 128 7.48 16.84 -2.34
N ALA A 129 7.27 15.52 -2.45
CA ALA A 129 8.31 14.57 -2.84
C ALA A 129 8.85 14.88 -4.26
N ASN A 130 10.09 14.50 -4.49
CA ASN A 130 10.79 14.60 -5.77
C ASN A 130 11.67 13.37 -5.98
N GLY A 131 12.32 13.26 -7.13
CA GLY A 131 13.20 12.16 -7.47
C GLY A 131 12.79 11.46 -8.76
N GLY A 132 11.54 11.63 -9.18
CA GLY A 132 10.97 10.92 -10.32
C GLY A 132 10.21 9.67 -9.89
N MET A 133 9.66 8.98 -10.88
CA MET A 133 8.86 7.76 -10.67
C MET A 133 9.78 6.55 -10.44
N ASP A 134 10.11 6.28 -9.19
CA ASP A 134 11.05 5.22 -8.82
C ASP A 134 10.65 4.37 -7.61
N ASP A 135 9.49 4.69 -7.01
CA ASP A 135 8.99 4.01 -5.81
C ASP A 135 7.51 3.61 -5.90
N ARG A 136 7.20 2.42 -5.38
CA ARG A 136 5.84 1.98 -5.09
C ARG A 136 5.56 2.19 -3.61
N PHE A 137 5.23 3.41 -3.21
CA PHE A 137 4.90 3.73 -1.81
C PHE A 137 3.40 3.67 -1.52
N ASP A 138 2.57 3.92 -2.53
CA ASP A 138 1.12 3.85 -2.41
C ASP A 138 0.63 2.44 -2.79
N TRP A 139 -0.09 1.81 -1.88
CA TRP A 139 -0.60 0.46 -2.01
C TRP A 139 -2.09 0.39 -1.72
N LEU A 140 -2.73 -0.61 -2.30
CA LEU A 140 -4.03 -1.12 -1.89
C LEU A 140 -3.87 -2.61 -1.57
N PHE A 141 -3.77 -2.93 -0.30
CA PHE A 141 -3.81 -4.31 0.17
C PHE A 141 -5.25 -4.75 0.45
N VAL A 142 -5.50 -6.04 0.33
CA VAL A 142 -6.82 -6.64 0.58
C VAL A 142 -6.72 -7.85 1.49
N SER A 143 -7.85 -8.24 2.10
CA SER A 143 -7.98 -9.53 2.79
C SER A 143 -7.98 -10.70 1.80
N GLN A 144 -7.64 -11.91 2.26
CA GLN A 144 -7.72 -13.13 1.45
C GLN A 144 -9.11 -13.32 0.86
N SER A 145 -10.17 -13.08 1.64
CA SER A 145 -11.56 -13.24 1.20
C SER A 145 -11.94 -12.39 -0.01
N ILE A 146 -11.25 -11.27 -0.27
CA ILE A 146 -11.45 -10.45 -1.48
C ILE A 146 -10.78 -11.07 -2.71
N LEU A 147 -9.78 -11.92 -2.52
CA LEU A 147 -9.10 -12.65 -3.60
C LEU A 147 -9.79 -13.98 -3.94
N ASP A 148 -10.65 -14.48 -3.07
CA ASP A 148 -11.35 -15.75 -3.25
C ASP A 148 -12.43 -15.62 -4.32
N GLN A 149 -12.42 -16.54 -5.30
CA GLN A 149 -13.26 -16.51 -6.51
C GLN A 149 -14.77 -16.59 -6.24
N ASP A 150 -15.17 -17.27 -5.16
CA ASP A 150 -16.59 -17.48 -4.81
C ASP A 150 -17.09 -16.51 -3.73
N SER A 151 -16.31 -15.47 -3.43
CA SER A 151 -16.63 -14.49 -2.40
C SER A 151 -17.69 -13.48 -2.89
N PRO A 152 -18.60 -13.00 -2.02
CA PRO A 152 -19.57 -11.97 -2.37
C PRO A 152 -18.95 -10.59 -2.62
N MET A 153 -17.69 -10.38 -2.25
CA MET A 153 -16.88 -9.20 -2.57
C MET A 153 -15.53 -9.68 -3.13
N GLN A 154 -15.23 -9.32 -4.36
CA GLN A 154 -14.08 -9.84 -5.08
C GLN A 154 -13.24 -8.74 -5.72
N TYR A 155 -11.93 -8.96 -5.79
CA TYR A 155 -11.04 -8.21 -6.67
C TYR A 155 -11.36 -8.52 -8.14
N VAL A 156 -11.50 -7.49 -8.94
CA VAL A 156 -11.67 -7.64 -10.40
C VAL A 156 -10.31 -7.55 -11.07
N GLU A 157 -9.85 -8.66 -11.63
CA GLU A 157 -8.54 -8.75 -12.28
C GLU A 157 -8.38 -7.67 -13.38
N GLY A 158 -7.18 -7.07 -13.44
CA GLY A 158 -6.84 -6.04 -14.42
C GLY A 158 -7.36 -4.63 -14.08
N THR A 159 -8.03 -4.43 -12.93
CA THR A 159 -8.54 -3.10 -12.53
C THR A 159 -7.62 -2.32 -11.59
N TYR A 160 -6.52 -2.93 -11.12
CA TYR A 160 -5.51 -2.26 -10.30
C TYR A 160 -4.36 -1.76 -11.17
N TRP A 161 -4.12 -0.46 -11.15
CA TRP A 161 -2.96 0.17 -11.79
C TRP A 161 -2.56 1.46 -11.05
N ALA A 162 -1.30 1.89 -11.24
CA ALA A 162 -0.81 3.17 -10.74
C ALA A 162 -1.35 4.31 -11.65
N VAL A 163 -2.37 5.02 -11.18
CA VAL A 163 -3.03 6.10 -11.96
C VAL A 163 -2.02 7.19 -12.30
N GLY A 164 -1.96 7.54 -13.59
CA GLY A 164 -0.99 8.53 -14.10
C GLY A 164 0.37 7.94 -14.49
N ASN A 165 0.61 6.66 -14.22
CA ASN A 165 1.86 5.97 -14.60
C ASN A 165 1.61 5.04 -15.80
N ASP A 166 2.32 5.25 -16.90
CA ASP A 166 2.30 4.37 -18.09
C ASP A 166 3.49 3.40 -18.15
N GLY A 167 4.32 3.36 -17.10
CA GLY A 167 5.51 2.50 -17.00
C GLY A 167 6.75 3.00 -17.71
N ASN A 168 6.68 4.16 -18.40
CA ASN A 168 7.79 4.67 -19.22
C ASN A 168 8.56 5.84 -18.60
N HIS A 169 8.18 6.27 -17.38
CA HIS A 169 8.74 7.46 -16.72
C HIS A 169 9.66 7.11 -15.54
N PHE A 170 10.39 6.00 -15.64
CA PHE A 170 11.31 5.59 -14.57
C PHE A 170 12.37 6.68 -14.30
N ASN A 171 12.44 7.16 -13.06
CA ASN A 171 13.29 8.27 -12.60
C ASN A 171 12.98 9.64 -13.28
N ASP A 172 11.85 9.73 -13.97
CA ASP A 172 11.41 10.95 -14.64
C ASP A 172 10.10 11.49 -14.07
N ALA A 173 9.72 12.69 -14.45
CA ALA A 173 8.41 13.22 -14.13
C ALA A 173 7.34 12.59 -15.02
N ILE A 174 6.14 12.32 -14.46
CA ILE A 174 5.05 11.68 -15.21
C ILE A 174 4.56 12.49 -16.42
N ASN A 175 4.88 13.77 -16.49
CA ASN A 175 4.53 14.67 -17.58
C ASN A 175 5.73 15.03 -18.48
N ASP A 176 6.84 14.31 -18.39
CA ASP A 176 7.99 14.49 -19.27
C ASP A 176 7.78 13.68 -20.56
N GLY A 177 7.64 14.38 -21.67
CA GLY A 177 7.29 13.75 -22.96
C GLY A 177 5.81 13.30 -23.04
N ASN A 178 5.58 12.16 -23.68
CA ASN A 178 4.25 11.58 -23.85
C ASN A 178 3.96 10.56 -22.74
N ASN A 179 2.87 10.75 -22.02
CA ASN A 179 2.36 9.80 -21.05
C ASN A 179 0.96 9.32 -21.48
N ASN A 180 0.83 8.03 -21.79
CA ASN A 180 -0.40 7.43 -22.29
C ASN A 180 -1.49 7.28 -21.23
N SER A 181 -1.16 7.43 -19.94
CA SER A 181 -2.10 7.30 -18.82
C SER A 181 -2.77 8.61 -18.43
N VAL A 182 -2.31 9.76 -18.93
CA VAL A 182 -2.81 11.10 -18.57
C VAL A 182 -3.23 11.95 -19.79
N SER A 183 -3.37 11.35 -20.95
CA SER A 183 -3.80 12.00 -22.19
C SER A 183 -5.31 12.19 -22.29
#